data_1880f19cc93a7f13f6884263132e7b8c
#
_entry.id   1880f19cc93a7f13f6884263132e7b8c
#
_cell.length_a   1.000
_cell.length_b   1.000
_cell.length_c   1.000
_cell.angle_alpha   90.00
_cell.angle_beta   90.00
_cell.angle_gamma   90.00
#
_symmetry.space_group_name_H-M   'P 1'
#
loop_
_entity.id
_entity.type
_entity.pdbx_description
1 polymer ?
#
loop_
_entity_poly.entity_id
_entity_poly.type
_entity_poly.pdbx_seq_one_letter_code
_entity_poly.pdbx_strand_id
1 'polypeptide(L)'
;YVQHNRIPQDEVCQVYEGMEIATHGFRHEPLGAVSEDEMRASVDADKTALEKIFGTTVVGHAYAQGSTSPAVQAYLKAQGYQYARVVFPSGGFAFPENPMNFRPSSSLILKNAVKLVERFKCEEPGEKDLLLFLWAHSYEMDYEKGNASWYALERLFESIAGRNDIVYCTNSEAFAHI
;
A
#
# COMPACT_ATOMS: atom_id res chain seq x y z
N TYR A 1 13.78 -3.76 -17.07
CA TYR A 1 12.35 -3.44 -17.01
C TYR A 1 11.96 -2.84 -18.35
N VAL A 2 11.04 -3.52 -19.07
CA VAL A 2 10.56 -3.07 -20.37
C VAL A 2 9.62 -1.89 -20.14
N GLN A 3 10.01 -0.71 -20.54
CA GLN A 3 9.22 0.53 -20.38
C GLN A 3 7.89 0.55 -21.16
N HIS A 4 7.63 -0.47 -21.99
CA HIS A 4 6.50 -0.50 -22.93
C HIS A 4 5.12 -0.72 -22.31
N ASN A 5 5.04 -1.08 -21.03
CA ASN A 5 3.78 -1.39 -20.34
C ASN A 5 3.46 -0.37 -19.23
N ARG A 6 3.91 0.87 -19.36
CA ARG A 6 3.58 1.93 -18.42
C ARG A 6 2.46 2.80 -18.99
N ILE A 7 1.56 3.19 -18.10
CA ILE A 7 0.51 4.15 -18.42
C ILE A 7 1.18 5.51 -18.75
N PRO A 8 0.85 6.15 -19.87
CA PRO A 8 1.30 7.50 -20.18
C PRO A 8 0.90 8.49 -19.09
N GLN A 9 1.73 9.52 -18.87
CA GLN A 9 1.49 10.49 -17.81
C GLN A 9 0.18 11.29 -17.99
N ASP A 10 -0.23 11.52 -19.21
CA ASP A 10 -1.48 12.20 -19.56
C ASP A 10 -2.73 11.36 -19.37
N GLU A 11 -2.59 10.03 -19.25
CA GLU A 11 -3.69 9.08 -18.98
C GLU A 11 -3.76 8.67 -17.49
N VAL A 12 -2.69 8.90 -16.73
CA VAL A 12 -2.55 8.34 -15.36
C VAL A 12 -3.65 8.82 -14.42
N CYS A 13 -4.09 10.07 -14.52
CA CYS A 13 -5.16 10.61 -13.68
C CYS A 13 -6.51 9.93 -13.92
N GLN A 14 -6.81 9.60 -15.18
CA GLN A 14 -8.04 8.90 -15.53
C GLN A 14 -8.02 7.45 -15.03
N VAL A 15 -6.89 6.77 -15.16
CA VAL A 15 -6.75 5.37 -14.74
C VAL A 15 -6.87 5.20 -13.22
N TYR A 16 -6.37 6.18 -12.45
CA TYR A 16 -6.40 6.15 -10.98
C TYR A 16 -7.51 7.01 -10.38
N GLU A 17 -8.51 7.40 -11.17
CA GLU A 17 -9.65 8.15 -10.66
C GLU A 17 -10.36 7.41 -9.53
N GLY A 18 -10.59 8.10 -8.40
CA GLY A 18 -11.20 7.52 -7.20
C GLY A 18 -10.27 6.65 -6.34
N MET A 19 -9.01 6.48 -6.73
CA MET A 19 -8.03 5.73 -5.95
C MET A 19 -7.16 6.68 -5.11
N GLU A 20 -6.76 6.24 -3.93
CA GLU A 20 -5.77 6.95 -3.12
C GLU A 20 -4.38 6.83 -3.75
N ILE A 21 -3.67 7.96 -3.80
CA ILE A 21 -2.30 8.04 -4.32
C ILE A 21 -1.32 8.14 -3.15
N ALA A 22 -0.30 7.30 -3.17
CA ALA A 22 0.76 7.26 -2.16
C ALA A 22 2.16 7.27 -2.80
N THR A 23 3.15 7.80 -2.07
CA THR A 23 4.55 7.85 -2.51
C THR A 23 5.25 6.49 -2.38
N HIS A 24 6.34 6.30 -3.14
CA HIS A 24 7.12 5.06 -3.13
C HIS A 24 8.65 5.31 -3.28
N GLY A 25 9.08 6.57 -3.10
CA GLY A 25 10.43 7.03 -3.36
C GLY A 25 10.60 7.46 -4.82
N PHE A 26 11.10 8.68 -5.02
CA PHE A 26 11.13 9.34 -6.34
C PHE A 26 11.85 8.53 -7.43
N ARG A 27 12.88 7.80 -7.04
CA ARG A 27 13.64 6.88 -7.92
C ARG A 27 13.66 5.45 -7.38
N HIS A 28 12.69 5.11 -6.53
CA HIS A 28 12.63 3.80 -5.86
C HIS A 28 13.82 3.56 -4.92
N GLU A 29 14.30 4.60 -4.24
CA GLU A 29 15.42 4.49 -3.30
C GLU A 29 15.04 3.69 -2.05
N PRO A 30 15.95 2.85 -1.53
CA PRO A 30 15.79 2.22 -0.22
C PRO A 30 16.07 3.26 0.88
N LEU A 31 15.05 4.04 1.27
CA LEU A 31 15.19 5.24 2.11
C LEU A 31 15.93 5.01 3.44
N GLY A 32 15.87 3.80 4.00
CA GLY A 32 16.61 3.46 5.20
C GLY A 32 18.12 3.21 5.00
N ALA A 33 18.59 3.21 3.75
CA ALA A 33 19.97 2.88 3.38
C ALA A 33 20.71 3.99 2.61
N VAL A 34 20.03 5.10 2.32
CA VAL A 34 20.62 6.29 1.70
C VAL A 34 20.97 7.35 2.76
N SER A 35 21.71 8.38 2.38
CA SER A 35 21.99 9.52 3.27
C SER A 35 20.71 10.27 3.64
N GLU A 36 20.75 11.02 4.75
CA GLU A 36 19.59 11.80 5.19
C GLU A 36 19.17 12.85 4.16
N ASP A 37 20.12 13.49 3.50
CA ASP A 37 19.84 14.49 2.47
C ASP A 37 19.18 13.86 1.23
N GLU A 38 19.67 12.69 0.79
CA GLU A 38 19.05 11.93 -0.31
C GLU A 38 17.64 11.45 0.04
N MET A 39 17.45 10.97 1.26
CA MET A 39 16.15 10.53 1.76
C MET A 39 15.15 11.69 1.74
N ARG A 40 15.49 12.85 2.29
CA ARG A 40 14.65 14.05 2.30
C ARG A 40 14.32 14.49 0.87
N ALA A 41 15.34 14.62 0.02
CA ALA A 41 15.17 15.02 -1.37
C ALA A 41 14.25 14.05 -2.14
N SER A 42 14.37 12.75 -1.92
CA SER A 42 13.52 11.75 -2.57
C SER A 42 12.06 11.85 -2.10
N VAL A 43 11.82 11.94 -0.78
CA VAL A 43 10.46 12.06 -0.22
C VAL A 43 9.77 13.32 -0.72
N ASP A 44 10.45 14.46 -0.66
CA ASP A 44 9.88 15.76 -1.04
C ASP A 44 9.59 15.85 -2.54
N ALA A 45 10.51 15.32 -3.37
CA ALA A 45 10.34 15.30 -4.82
C ALA A 45 9.18 14.39 -5.25
N ASP A 46 9.05 13.20 -4.64
CA ASP A 46 7.99 12.25 -4.94
C ASP A 46 6.62 12.82 -4.55
N LYS A 47 6.50 13.34 -3.33
CA LYS A 47 5.27 13.99 -2.86
C LYS A 47 4.86 15.14 -3.77
N THR A 48 5.78 16.06 -4.05
CA THR A 48 5.54 17.24 -4.90
C THR A 48 5.09 16.82 -6.31
N ALA A 49 5.74 15.81 -6.89
CA ALA A 49 5.42 15.34 -8.23
C ALA A 49 4.01 14.72 -8.29
N LEU A 50 3.67 13.86 -7.33
CA LEU A 50 2.36 13.21 -7.30
C LEU A 50 1.23 14.19 -6.99
N GLU A 51 1.42 15.08 -6.02
CA GLU A 51 0.43 16.12 -5.69
C GLU A 51 0.17 17.04 -6.89
N LYS A 52 1.22 17.38 -7.65
CA LYS A 52 1.08 18.18 -8.88
C LYS A 52 0.34 17.44 -9.98
N ILE A 53 0.60 16.13 -10.17
CA ILE A 53 -0.03 15.33 -11.23
C ILE A 53 -1.50 15.07 -10.93
N PHE A 54 -1.80 14.66 -9.69
CA PHE A 54 -3.14 14.20 -9.32
C PHE A 54 -4.03 15.30 -8.70
N GLY A 55 -3.46 16.46 -8.32
CA GLY A 55 -4.20 17.54 -7.69
C GLY A 55 -4.76 17.20 -6.31
N THR A 56 -4.18 16.21 -5.61
CA THR A 56 -4.62 15.72 -4.31
C THR A 56 -3.48 15.79 -3.28
N THR A 57 -3.81 15.83 -1.99
CA THR A 57 -2.80 15.73 -0.93
C THR A 57 -2.38 14.28 -0.75
N VAL A 58 -1.07 14.02 -0.75
CA VAL A 58 -0.51 12.70 -0.54
C VAL A 58 -0.13 12.52 0.93
N VAL A 59 -0.75 11.53 1.58
CA VAL A 59 -0.57 11.25 3.02
C VAL A 59 -0.07 9.83 3.31
N GLY A 60 0.09 9.01 2.29
CA GLY A 60 0.55 7.63 2.40
C GLY A 60 1.91 7.40 1.77
N HIS A 61 2.66 6.43 2.31
CA HIS A 61 3.93 5.99 1.74
C HIS A 61 4.04 4.45 1.71
N ALA A 62 4.68 3.93 0.70
CA ALA A 62 5.10 2.54 0.64
C ALA A 62 6.62 2.49 0.49
N TYR A 63 7.33 1.98 1.49
CA TYR A 63 8.78 1.92 1.43
C TYR A 63 9.28 1.02 0.30
N ALA A 64 10.08 1.57 -0.61
CA ALA A 64 10.77 0.80 -1.63
C ALA A 64 11.63 -0.29 -0.96
N GLN A 65 11.47 -1.55 -1.41
CA GLN A 65 12.11 -2.72 -0.81
C GLN A 65 11.80 -2.94 0.69
N GLY A 66 10.83 -2.20 1.26
CA GLY A 66 10.54 -2.20 2.69
C GLY A 66 11.61 -1.50 3.55
N SER A 67 12.51 -0.73 2.93
CA SER A 67 13.65 -0.10 3.60
C SER A 67 13.22 1.17 4.35
N THR A 68 13.34 1.14 5.67
CA THR A 68 13.01 2.26 6.55
C THR A 68 13.98 2.35 7.74
N SER A 69 13.97 3.47 8.44
CA SER A 69 14.67 3.70 9.70
C SER A 69 13.87 4.65 10.60
N PRO A 70 14.19 4.76 11.89
CA PRO A 70 13.55 5.74 12.78
C PRO A 70 13.62 7.17 12.25
N ALA A 71 14.73 7.56 11.61
CA ALA A 71 14.89 8.89 11.01
C ALA A 71 13.92 9.10 9.81
N VAL A 72 13.78 8.10 8.94
CA VAL A 72 12.82 8.14 7.81
C VAL A 72 11.40 8.26 8.34
N GLN A 73 11.01 7.46 9.32
CA GLN A 73 9.67 7.49 9.92
C GLN A 73 9.36 8.84 10.56
N ALA A 74 10.31 9.40 11.30
CA ALA A 74 10.17 10.73 11.90
C ALA A 74 10.02 11.82 10.84
N TYR A 75 10.79 11.74 9.75
CA TYR A 75 10.69 12.69 8.65
C TYR A 75 9.34 12.62 7.95
N LEU A 76 8.88 11.43 7.57
CA LEU A 76 7.56 11.26 6.94
C LEU A 76 6.45 11.82 7.84
N LYS A 77 6.48 11.52 9.14
CA LYS A 77 5.51 12.05 10.09
C LYS A 77 5.53 13.58 10.14
N ALA A 78 6.73 14.20 10.13
CA ALA A 78 6.89 15.65 10.10
C ALA A 78 6.38 16.29 8.79
N GLN A 79 6.42 15.55 7.67
CA GLN A 79 5.88 15.96 6.37
C GLN A 79 4.37 15.70 6.22
N GLY A 80 3.67 15.28 7.29
CA GLY A 80 2.22 15.08 7.31
C GLY A 80 1.75 13.74 6.75
N TYR A 81 2.64 12.75 6.60
CA TYR A 81 2.21 11.40 6.26
C TYR A 81 1.46 10.76 7.44
N GLN A 82 0.39 10.07 7.13
CA GLN A 82 -0.47 9.39 8.10
C GLN A 82 -0.06 7.92 8.29
N TYR A 83 0.42 7.28 7.23
CA TYR A 83 0.90 5.89 7.28
C TYR A 83 2.05 5.65 6.30
N ALA A 84 2.85 4.63 6.61
CA ALA A 84 3.90 4.13 5.73
C ALA A 84 4.09 2.62 5.89
N ARG A 85 3.93 1.84 4.80
CA ARG A 85 4.02 0.39 4.81
C ARG A 85 5.39 -0.14 4.42
N VAL A 86 5.80 -1.20 5.09
CA VAL A 86 6.90 -2.08 4.66
C VAL A 86 6.37 -3.22 3.77
N VAL A 87 7.26 -4.10 3.27
CA VAL A 87 6.89 -5.23 2.39
C VAL A 87 6.63 -6.53 3.17
N PHE A 88 7.12 -6.63 4.41
CA PHE A 88 7.06 -7.85 5.22
C PHE A 88 5.65 -8.07 5.78
N PRO A 89 4.99 -9.21 5.49
CA PRO A 89 3.63 -9.45 5.97
C PRO A 89 3.58 -9.64 7.49
N SER A 90 2.48 -9.21 8.10
CA SER A 90 2.15 -9.50 9.49
C SER A 90 1.52 -10.89 9.65
N GLY A 91 0.79 -11.34 8.64
CA GLY A 91 -0.03 -12.56 8.70
C GLY A 91 -1.27 -12.41 9.60
N GLY A 92 -1.56 -11.19 10.06
CA GLY A 92 -2.66 -10.87 10.97
C GLY A 92 -3.49 -9.68 10.51
N PHE A 93 -4.41 -9.25 11.38
CA PHE A 93 -5.42 -8.24 11.10
C PHE A 93 -5.44 -7.08 12.09
N ALA A 94 -4.48 -7.05 13.03
CA ALA A 94 -4.40 -5.95 13.98
C ALA A 94 -3.94 -4.66 13.28
N PHE A 95 -4.56 -3.54 13.63
CA PHE A 95 -4.03 -2.23 13.28
C PHE A 95 -2.64 -2.03 13.88
N PRO A 96 -1.73 -1.34 13.18
CA PRO A 96 -0.37 -1.16 13.66
C PRO A 96 -0.31 -0.17 14.84
N GLU A 97 0.52 -0.46 15.83
CA GLU A 97 0.84 0.51 16.91
C GLU A 97 1.63 1.70 16.36
N ASN A 98 2.46 1.48 15.34
CA ASN A 98 3.19 2.52 14.63
C ASN A 98 2.77 2.58 13.17
N PRO A 99 1.90 3.52 12.78
CA PRO A 99 1.46 3.68 11.40
C PRO A 99 2.61 3.94 10.41
N MET A 100 3.75 4.53 10.87
CA MET A 100 4.92 4.77 10.02
C MET A 100 5.79 3.54 9.78
N ASN A 101 5.43 2.40 10.38
CA ASN A 101 6.12 1.12 10.17
C ASN A 101 5.11 -0.02 10.04
N PHE A 102 4.13 0.17 9.20
CA PHE A 102 3.01 -0.71 9.05
C PHE A 102 3.38 -1.97 8.24
N ARG A 103 3.01 -3.13 8.76
CA ARG A 103 3.17 -4.42 8.08
C ARG A 103 1.84 -4.85 7.46
N PRO A 104 1.75 -4.99 6.13
CA PRO A 104 0.53 -5.47 5.48
C PRO A 104 0.14 -6.87 5.96
N SER A 105 -1.13 -7.24 5.87
CA SER A 105 -1.58 -8.59 6.21
C SER A 105 -0.91 -9.63 5.33
N SER A 106 -0.84 -9.40 4.01
CA SER A 106 -0.13 -10.25 3.04
C SER A 106 0.21 -9.50 1.76
N SER A 107 1.10 -10.09 0.95
CA SER A 107 1.13 -9.83 -0.49
C SER A 107 0.20 -10.80 -1.20
N LEU A 108 -0.49 -10.36 -2.26
CA LEU A 108 -1.42 -11.17 -3.04
C LEU A 108 -0.77 -12.36 -3.73
N ILE A 109 0.51 -12.25 -4.10
CA ILE A 109 1.24 -13.35 -4.77
C ILE A 109 1.60 -14.50 -3.82
N LEU A 110 1.51 -14.30 -2.52
CA LEU A 110 1.83 -15.35 -1.55
C LEU A 110 0.76 -16.43 -1.54
N LYS A 111 1.18 -17.70 -1.51
CA LYS A 111 0.28 -18.87 -1.56
C LYS A 111 -0.80 -18.90 -0.48
N ASN A 112 -0.56 -18.26 0.65
CA ASN A 112 -1.50 -18.18 1.77
C ASN A 112 -2.44 -16.97 1.73
N ALA A 113 -2.32 -16.07 0.76
CA ALA A 113 -3.14 -14.85 0.70
C ALA A 113 -4.65 -15.16 0.68
N VAL A 114 -5.08 -16.11 -0.16
CA VAL A 114 -6.49 -16.53 -0.23
C VAL A 114 -6.96 -17.11 1.10
N LYS A 115 -6.15 -17.97 1.75
CA LYS A 115 -6.49 -18.54 3.07
C LYS A 115 -6.60 -17.45 4.14
N LEU A 116 -5.78 -16.40 4.04
CA LEU A 116 -5.84 -15.28 4.95
C LEU A 116 -7.13 -14.48 4.78
N VAL A 117 -7.56 -14.26 3.54
CA VAL A 117 -8.87 -13.62 3.25
C VAL A 117 -10.03 -14.46 3.79
N GLU A 118 -10.02 -15.78 3.56
CA GLU A 118 -11.05 -16.67 4.12
C GLU A 118 -11.07 -16.63 5.66
N ARG A 119 -9.90 -16.58 6.30
CA ARG A 119 -9.82 -16.42 7.75
C ARG A 119 -10.40 -15.07 8.21
N PHE A 120 -10.06 -13.97 7.53
CA PHE A 120 -10.58 -12.64 7.85
C PHE A 120 -12.12 -12.59 7.81
N LYS A 121 -12.73 -13.26 6.84
CA LYS A 121 -14.20 -13.33 6.69
C LYS A 121 -14.90 -14.04 7.83
N CYS A 122 -14.18 -14.87 8.59
CA CYS A 122 -14.70 -15.68 9.70
C CYS A 122 -14.21 -15.20 11.07
N GLU A 123 -13.28 -14.24 11.11
CA GLU A 123 -12.71 -13.76 12.36
C GLU A 123 -13.62 -12.70 12.98
N GLU A 124 -14.06 -12.95 14.20
CA GLU A 124 -14.88 -11.99 14.93
C GLU A 124 -13.99 -10.88 15.49
N PRO A 125 -14.32 -9.60 15.25
CA PRO A 125 -13.62 -8.50 15.89
C PRO A 125 -13.84 -8.57 17.41
N GLY A 126 -12.77 -8.40 18.18
CA GLY A 126 -12.85 -8.26 19.62
C GLY A 126 -13.25 -6.85 20.04
N GLU A 127 -12.49 -6.24 20.97
CA GLU A 127 -12.67 -4.84 21.35
C GLU A 127 -12.18 -3.83 20.29
N LYS A 128 -11.43 -4.29 19.30
CA LYS A 128 -10.83 -3.47 18.24
C LYS A 128 -11.21 -4.01 16.88
N ASP A 129 -11.36 -3.09 15.93
CA ASP A 129 -11.56 -3.43 14.53
C ASP A 129 -10.39 -4.21 13.95
N LEU A 130 -10.67 -4.98 12.91
CA LEU A 130 -9.69 -5.76 12.17
C LEU A 130 -9.35 -5.07 10.85
N LEU A 131 -8.08 -5.07 10.47
CA LEU A 131 -7.58 -4.53 9.21
C LEU A 131 -7.07 -5.65 8.30
N LEU A 132 -7.71 -5.87 7.17
CA LEU A 132 -7.16 -6.67 6.08
C LEU A 132 -6.51 -5.76 5.05
N PHE A 133 -5.18 -5.77 5.00
CA PHE A 133 -4.41 -5.00 4.02
C PHE A 133 -3.61 -5.93 3.13
N LEU A 134 -3.94 -5.93 1.84
CA LEU A 134 -3.25 -6.72 0.81
C LEU A 134 -2.53 -5.78 -0.16
N TRP A 135 -1.40 -6.22 -0.70
CA TRP A 135 -0.67 -5.46 -1.71
C TRP A 135 -0.10 -6.37 -2.81
N ALA A 136 0.11 -5.82 -3.97
CA ALA A 136 0.80 -6.44 -5.09
C ALA A 136 1.30 -5.36 -6.05
N HIS A 137 2.11 -5.76 -7.02
CA HIS A 137 2.34 -4.95 -8.22
C HIS A 137 1.39 -5.43 -9.31
N SER A 138 0.77 -4.51 -10.04
CA SER A 138 -0.17 -4.88 -11.13
C SER A 138 0.46 -5.79 -12.18
N TYR A 139 1.72 -5.58 -12.53
CA TYR A 139 2.44 -6.41 -13.50
C TYR A 139 2.63 -7.88 -13.04
N GLU A 140 2.54 -8.16 -11.73
CA GLU A 140 2.63 -9.53 -11.21
C GLU A 140 1.42 -10.37 -11.61
N MET A 141 0.28 -9.73 -11.89
CA MET A 141 -0.94 -10.40 -12.34
C MET A 141 -0.81 -10.98 -13.76
N ASP A 142 0.13 -10.47 -14.56
CA ASP A 142 0.43 -10.98 -15.90
C ASP A 142 1.31 -12.25 -15.88
N TYR A 143 1.79 -12.66 -14.71
CA TYR A 143 2.61 -13.88 -14.58
C TYR A 143 1.78 -15.16 -14.71
N GLU A 144 0.47 -15.09 -14.50
CA GLU A 144 -0.47 -16.23 -14.55
C GLU A 144 -0.05 -17.44 -13.71
N LYS A 145 0.63 -17.17 -12.57
CA LYS A 145 1.18 -18.22 -11.69
C LYS A 145 0.52 -18.17 -10.32
N GLY A 146 -0.18 -19.25 -9.96
CA GLY A 146 -0.82 -19.37 -8.64
C GLY A 146 -1.87 -18.29 -8.41
N ASN A 147 -1.69 -17.44 -7.39
CA ASN A 147 -2.58 -16.31 -7.11
C ASN A 147 -2.22 -15.05 -7.90
N ALA A 148 -1.12 -15.07 -8.66
CA ALA A 148 -0.67 -13.95 -9.48
C ALA A 148 -1.33 -14.05 -10.88
N SER A 149 -2.61 -13.72 -10.95
CA SER A 149 -3.36 -13.59 -12.20
C SER A 149 -4.55 -12.66 -11.99
N TRP A 150 -4.97 -11.98 -13.04
CA TRP A 150 -6.17 -11.14 -13.04
C TRP A 150 -7.41 -11.94 -12.65
N TYR A 151 -7.54 -13.18 -13.14
CA TYR A 151 -8.64 -14.07 -12.78
C TYR A 151 -8.66 -14.38 -11.27
N ALA A 152 -7.50 -14.70 -10.67
CA ALA A 152 -7.44 -14.99 -9.24
C ALA A 152 -7.76 -13.74 -8.39
N LEU A 153 -7.32 -12.55 -8.84
CA LEU A 153 -7.62 -11.27 -8.20
C LEU A 153 -9.13 -10.96 -8.23
N GLU A 154 -9.77 -11.12 -9.39
CA GLU A 154 -11.20 -10.94 -9.56
C GLU A 154 -12.00 -11.87 -8.64
N ARG A 155 -11.68 -13.16 -8.62
CA ARG A 155 -12.29 -14.15 -7.72
C ARG A 155 -12.13 -13.81 -6.24
N LEU A 156 -10.98 -13.28 -5.86
CA LEU A 156 -10.73 -12.83 -4.49
C LEU A 156 -11.63 -11.64 -4.14
N PHE A 157 -11.73 -10.65 -5.02
CA PHE A 157 -12.62 -9.51 -4.81
C PHE A 157 -14.08 -9.91 -4.76
N GLU A 158 -14.56 -10.77 -5.67
CA GLU A 158 -15.93 -11.31 -5.62
C GLU A 158 -16.22 -12.03 -4.29
N SER A 159 -15.24 -12.73 -3.74
CA SER A 159 -15.43 -13.50 -2.51
C SER A 159 -15.63 -12.63 -1.26
N ILE A 160 -15.20 -11.37 -1.31
CA ILE A 160 -15.23 -10.45 -0.17
C ILE A 160 -16.15 -9.24 -0.42
N ALA A 161 -16.49 -8.93 -1.67
CA ALA A 161 -17.28 -7.76 -2.02
C ALA A 161 -18.72 -7.83 -1.48
N GLY A 162 -19.30 -6.67 -1.17
CA GLY A 162 -20.71 -6.52 -0.79
C GLY A 162 -21.08 -7.07 0.59
N ARG A 163 -20.12 -7.38 1.44
CA ARG A 163 -20.40 -7.81 2.83
C ARG A 163 -20.75 -6.60 3.70
N ASN A 164 -21.80 -6.72 4.49
CA ASN A 164 -22.28 -5.66 5.39
C ASN A 164 -21.44 -5.51 6.69
N ASP A 165 -20.61 -6.50 6.98
CA ASP A 165 -19.70 -6.55 8.14
C ASP A 165 -18.29 -6.08 7.79
N ILE A 166 -18.05 -5.61 6.56
CA ILE A 166 -16.77 -5.10 6.08
C ILE A 166 -16.93 -3.66 5.57
N VAL A 167 -16.08 -2.76 6.06
CA VAL A 167 -15.92 -1.42 5.52
C VAL A 167 -14.82 -1.45 4.46
N TYR A 168 -15.16 -1.07 3.24
CA TYR A 168 -14.21 -0.92 2.14
C TYR A 168 -13.81 0.54 2.08
N CYS A 169 -12.55 0.83 2.28
CA CYS A 169 -12.05 2.19 2.43
C CYS A 169 -10.67 2.35 1.81
N THR A 170 -10.27 3.58 1.57
CA THR A 170 -8.90 3.93 1.25
C THR A 170 -7.99 3.74 2.47
N ASN A 171 -6.67 3.72 2.25
CA ASN A 171 -5.74 3.58 3.36
C ASN A 171 -5.82 4.76 4.33
N SER A 172 -5.91 5.98 3.82
CA SER A 172 -6.04 7.17 4.66
C SER A 172 -7.31 7.15 5.51
N GLU A 173 -8.44 6.68 4.96
CA GLU A 173 -9.67 6.49 5.73
C GLU A 173 -9.48 5.45 6.83
N ALA A 174 -8.86 4.29 6.54
CA ALA A 174 -8.59 3.26 7.54
C ALA A 174 -7.70 3.79 8.68
N PHE A 175 -6.67 4.59 8.36
CA PHE A 175 -5.73 5.14 9.35
C PHE A 175 -6.23 6.40 10.04
N ALA A 176 -7.31 7.03 9.59
CA ALA A 176 -7.94 8.16 10.28
C ALA A 176 -8.71 7.76 11.55
N HIS A 177 -8.98 6.47 11.73
CA HIS A 177 -9.76 5.93 12.86
C HIS A 177 -8.90 5.41 14.03
N ILE A 178 -7.56 5.57 13.98
CA ILE A 178 -6.64 5.12 15.04
C ILE A 178 -5.92 6.26 15.78
#